data_f7b3a9d96c3b1e62e32da92b6c9e7c45
#
_entry.id   f7b3a9d96c3b1e62e32da92b6c9e7c45
#
_cell.length_a   1.000
_cell.length_b   1.000
_cell.length_c   1.000
_cell.angle_alpha   90.00
_cell.angle_beta   90.00
_cell.angle_gamma   90.00
#
_symmetry.space_group_name_H-M   'P 1'
#
loop_
_entity.id
_entity.type
_entity.pdbx_description
1 polymer ?
#
loop_
_entity_poly.entity_id
_entity_poly.type
_entity_poly.pdbx_seq_one_letter_code
_entity_poly.pdbx_strand_id
1 'polypeptide(L)'
;VVAATASEASPLQYIVPYTGCAMGEYFMHQGKDVLIIYDDLSKHAVAYRALSLLIRRPPGREAYPGDVFYLHSRLLERAAKLDDAHGGGSLTALPIIETQAGDISAYIPTNVISITDGQIFLESELFHSGVMPAVNPGISVSRVGGNAQIKAMKKVAGTLKLIYSQYRELASFA
;
A
#
# COMPACT_ATOMS: atom_id res chain seq x y z
N VAL A 1 10.40 15.06 -0.28
CA VAL A 1 9.30 14.76 0.63
C VAL A 1 8.18 15.77 0.40
N VAL A 2 6.95 15.30 0.23
CA VAL A 2 5.73 16.12 0.17
C VAL A 2 4.94 15.78 1.43
N ALA A 3 4.68 16.77 2.28
CA ALA A 3 4.14 16.53 3.61
C ALA A 3 2.86 17.34 3.87
N ALA A 4 1.89 16.67 4.50
CA ALA A 4 0.80 17.29 5.23
C ALA A 4 0.69 16.55 6.57
N THR A 5 0.98 17.25 7.64
CA THR A 5 0.99 16.66 8.99
C THR A 5 -0.43 16.47 9.53
N ALA A 6 -0.58 15.66 10.58
CA ALA A 6 -1.89 15.43 11.21
C ALA A 6 -2.54 16.69 11.80
N SER A 7 -1.77 17.76 12.04
CA SER A 7 -2.25 19.06 12.52
C SER A 7 -2.76 19.98 11.40
N GLU A 8 -2.55 19.62 10.14
CA GLU A 8 -3.00 20.42 9.02
C GLU A 8 -4.47 20.18 8.69
N ALA A 9 -5.08 21.13 7.97
CA ALA A 9 -6.47 21.02 7.58
C ALA A 9 -6.75 19.84 6.66
N SER A 10 -7.88 19.16 6.82
CA SER A 10 -8.27 17.98 6.02
C SER A 10 -8.19 18.19 4.50
N PRO A 11 -8.47 19.37 3.91
CA PRO A 11 -8.27 19.58 2.48
C PRO A 11 -6.83 19.44 2.03
N LEU A 12 -5.86 19.84 2.85
CA LEU A 12 -4.43 19.67 2.54
C LEU A 12 -4.04 18.20 2.62
N GLN A 13 -4.44 17.50 3.68
CA GLN A 13 -4.22 16.06 3.82
C GLN A 13 -4.86 15.25 2.68
N TYR A 14 -6.01 15.71 2.17
CA TYR A 14 -6.67 15.10 1.02
C TYR A 14 -5.87 15.25 -0.28
N ILE A 15 -5.31 16.45 -0.56
CA ILE A 15 -4.68 16.72 -1.86
C ILE A 15 -3.24 16.24 -1.96
N VAL A 16 -2.52 16.11 -0.85
CA VAL A 16 -1.08 15.81 -0.81
C VAL A 16 -0.70 14.52 -1.52
N PRO A 17 -1.40 13.37 -1.36
CA PRO A 17 -1.05 12.16 -2.09
C PRO A 17 -1.13 12.33 -3.62
N TYR A 18 -2.13 13.05 -4.12
CA TYR A 18 -2.26 13.36 -5.55
C TYR A 18 -1.15 14.28 -6.04
N THR A 19 -0.75 15.26 -5.23
CA THR A 19 0.37 16.15 -5.54
C THR A 19 1.67 15.37 -5.66
N GLY A 20 1.96 14.49 -4.69
CA GLY A 20 3.13 13.61 -4.73
C GLY A 20 3.13 12.68 -5.95
N CYS A 21 1.97 12.12 -6.28
CA CYS A 21 1.80 11.29 -7.46
C CYS A 21 2.08 12.06 -8.77
N ALA A 22 1.57 13.28 -8.90
CA ALA A 22 1.82 14.13 -10.08
C ALA A 22 3.30 14.45 -10.25
N MET A 23 4.02 14.71 -9.14
CA MET A 23 5.47 14.89 -9.17
C MET A 23 6.19 13.60 -9.62
N GLY A 24 5.74 12.43 -9.16
CA GLY A 24 6.26 11.14 -9.61
C GLY A 24 6.05 10.89 -11.09
N GLU A 25 4.85 11.18 -11.59
CA GLU A 25 4.50 11.06 -13.02
C GLU A 25 5.39 11.94 -13.91
N TYR A 26 5.74 13.13 -13.45
CA TYR A 26 6.65 14.01 -14.17
C TYR A 26 7.99 13.32 -14.48
N PHE A 27 8.54 12.59 -13.52
CA PHE A 27 9.79 11.84 -13.74
C PHE A 27 9.57 10.56 -14.54
N MET A 28 8.45 9.86 -14.34
CA MET A 28 8.08 8.69 -15.10
C MET A 28 7.98 8.99 -16.60
N HIS A 29 7.36 10.11 -16.98
CA HIS A 29 7.25 10.55 -18.37
C HIS A 29 8.59 11.00 -18.98
N GLN A 30 9.62 11.18 -18.18
CA GLN A 30 11.01 11.39 -18.65
C GLN A 30 11.78 10.06 -18.82
N GLY A 31 11.10 8.92 -18.74
CA GLY A 31 11.73 7.61 -18.84
C GLY A 31 12.44 7.14 -17.57
N LYS A 32 12.19 7.77 -16.43
CA LYS A 32 12.80 7.39 -15.15
C LYS A 32 11.93 6.40 -14.39
N ASP A 33 12.56 5.60 -13.56
CA ASP A 33 11.88 4.72 -12.60
C ASP A 33 11.68 5.46 -11.29
N VAL A 34 10.43 5.49 -10.80
CA VAL A 34 10.01 6.25 -9.61
C VAL A 34 9.44 5.30 -8.58
N LEU A 35 9.85 5.46 -7.34
CA LEU A 35 9.22 4.83 -6.17
C LEU A 35 8.51 5.92 -5.36
N ILE A 36 7.21 5.74 -5.12
CA ILE A 36 6.43 6.63 -4.26
C ILE A 36 5.90 5.84 -3.05
N ILE A 37 6.05 6.41 -1.86
CA ILE A 37 5.56 5.85 -0.61
C ILE A 37 4.48 6.79 -0.09
N TYR A 38 3.27 6.26 0.14
CA TYR A 38 2.16 6.99 0.75
C TYR A 38 2.05 6.62 2.23
N ASP A 39 2.55 7.47 3.10
CA ASP A 39 2.53 7.28 4.55
C ASP A 39 1.60 8.31 5.21
N ASP A 40 0.33 7.99 5.44
CA ASP A 40 -0.40 6.78 5.09
C ASP A 40 -1.75 7.10 4.42
N LEU A 41 -2.31 6.13 3.72
CA LEU A 41 -3.62 6.28 3.08
C LEU A 41 -4.80 6.07 4.03
N SER A 42 -4.60 5.52 5.23
CA SER A 42 -5.64 5.47 6.27
C SER A 42 -6.02 6.88 6.71
N LYS A 43 -5.04 7.74 6.98
CA LYS A 43 -5.24 9.16 7.30
C LYS A 43 -5.83 9.94 6.14
N HIS A 44 -5.42 9.62 4.92
CA HIS A 44 -6.02 10.17 3.70
C HIS A 44 -7.53 9.88 3.62
N ALA A 45 -7.95 8.64 3.90
CA ALA A 45 -9.35 8.26 3.94
C ALA A 45 -10.12 9.00 5.05
N VAL A 46 -9.52 9.15 6.23
CA VAL A 46 -10.12 9.91 7.35
C VAL A 46 -10.31 11.38 6.99
N ALA A 47 -9.33 12.01 6.34
CA ALA A 47 -9.45 13.39 5.86
C ALA A 47 -10.59 13.54 4.84
N TYR A 48 -10.72 12.61 3.92
CA TYR A 48 -11.81 12.61 2.94
C TYR A 48 -13.17 12.38 3.58
N ARG A 49 -13.27 11.49 4.59
CA ARG A 49 -14.47 11.31 5.38
C ARG A 49 -14.88 12.61 6.08
N ALA A 50 -13.94 13.29 6.72
CA ALA A 50 -14.20 14.58 7.40
C ALA A 50 -14.74 15.63 6.41
N LEU A 51 -14.13 15.80 5.25
CA LEU A 51 -14.60 16.70 4.19
C LEU A 51 -16.01 16.35 3.72
N SER A 52 -16.26 15.05 3.47
CA SER A 52 -17.55 14.57 2.97
C SER A 52 -18.69 14.82 3.98
N LEU A 53 -18.43 14.62 5.27
CA LEU A 53 -19.39 14.90 6.34
C LEU A 53 -19.67 16.41 6.49
N LEU A 54 -18.63 17.25 6.35
CA LEU A 54 -18.79 18.72 6.40
C LEU A 54 -19.72 19.24 5.30
N ILE A 55 -19.61 18.70 4.09
CA ILE A 55 -20.51 19.04 2.98
C ILE A 55 -21.81 18.24 2.98
N ARG A 56 -22.10 17.52 4.08
CA ARG A 56 -23.32 16.75 4.32
C ARG A 56 -23.59 15.65 3.28
N ARG A 57 -22.55 15.02 2.74
CA ARG A 57 -22.73 13.82 1.93
C ARG A 57 -23.19 12.66 2.83
N PRO A 58 -24.11 11.81 2.36
CA PRO A 58 -24.62 10.70 3.17
C PRO A 58 -23.49 9.72 3.50
N PRO A 59 -23.30 9.35 4.79
CA PRO A 59 -22.29 8.37 5.17
C PRO A 59 -22.73 6.95 4.81
N GLY A 60 -21.75 6.14 4.39
CA GLY A 60 -21.89 4.72 4.20
C GLY A 60 -21.23 3.91 5.33
N ARG A 61 -20.63 2.75 4.98
CA ARG A 61 -19.93 1.88 5.92
C ARG A 61 -18.81 2.66 6.66
N GLU A 62 -18.74 2.49 7.98
CA GLU A 62 -17.77 3.18 8.86
C GLU A 62 -17.80 4.72 8.70
N ALA A 63 -18.94 5.27 8.33
CA ALA A 63 -19.16 6.68 8.04
C ALA A 63 -18.35 7.24 6.85
N TYR A 64 -17.68 6.38 6.05
CA TYR A 64 -17.04 6.80 4.81
C TYR A 64 -18.08 7.10 3.72
N PRO A 65 -17.82 8.06 2.82
CA PRO A 65 -18.67 8.29 1.67
C PRO A 65 -18.63 7.09 0.71
N GLY A 66 -19.69 6.91 -0.07
CA GLY A 66 -19.82 5.76 -0.98
C GLY A 66 -18.73 5.64 -2.04
N ASP A 67 -17.99 6.73 -2.32
CA ASP A 67 -16.91 6.79 -3.30
C ASP A 67 -15.49 6.69 -2.70
N VAL A 68 -15.36 6.26 -1.44
CA VAL A 68 -14.04 6.11 -0.80
C VAL A 68 -13.15 5.08 -1.51
N PHE A 69 -13.72 4.06 -2.12
CA PHE A 69 -12.96 3.14 -2.97
C PHE A 69 -12.31 3.90 -4.14
N TYR A 70 -13.06 4.77 -4.80
CA TYR A 70 -12.57 5.57 -5.92
C TYR A 70 -11.50 6.59 -5.49
N LEU A 71 -11.54 7.06 -4.25
CA LEU A 71 -10.49 7.91 -3.68
C LEU A 71 -9.10 7.29 -3.84
N HIS A 72 -8.96 6.02 -3.49
CA HIS A 72 -7.69 5.29 -3.53
C HIS A 72 -7.42 4.67 -4.89
N SER A 73 -8.42 4.13 -5.59
CA SER A 73 -8.20 3.52 -6.89
C SER A 73 -7.69 4.52 -7.92
N ARG A 74 -8.28 5.71 -8.01
CA ARG A 74 -7.81 6.76 -8.94
C ARG A 74 -6.41 7.30 -8.62
N LEU A 75 -5.91 7.09 -7.39
CA LEU A 75 -4.54 7.42 -7.02
C LEU A 75 -3.59 6.27 -7.38
N LEU A 76 -3.92 5.05 -6.96
CA LEU A 76 -3.03 3.89 -7.06
C LEU A 76 -2.93 3.34 -8.49
N GLU A 77 -3.99 3.43 -9.29
CA GLU A 77 -3.97 3.02 -10.71
C GLU A 77 -3.08 3.92 -11.60
N ARG A 78 -2.59 5.04 -11.08
CA ARG A 78 -1.59 5.88 -11.74
C ARG A 78 -0.18 5.27 -11.69
N ALA A 79 0.06 4.31 -10.78
CA ALA A 79 1.28 3.52 -10.76
C ALA A 79 1.30 2.58 -11.96
N ALA A 80 2.30 2.69 -12.81
CA ALA A 80 2.37 1.97 -14.07
C ALA A 80 3.81 1.80 -14.57
N LYS A 81 4.02 0.83 -15.46
CA LYS A 81 5.19 0.75 -16.34
C LYS A 81 4.77 1.18 -17.74
N LEU A 82 5.35 2.26 -18.24
CA LEU A 82 5.11 2.74 -19.58
C LEU A 82 5.82 1.85 -20.61
N ASP A 83 5.23 1.75 -21.79
CA ASP A 83 5.87 1.12 -22.94
C ASP A 83 7.00 1.99 -23.53
N ASP A 84 7.79 1.43 -24.44
CA ASP A 84 8.92 2.12 -25.03
C ASP A 84 8.48 3.33 -25.90
N ALA A 85 7.27 3.28 -26.47
CA ALA A 85 6.72 4.39 -27.25
C ALA A 85 6.40 5.61 -26.38
N HIS A 86 6.15 5.40 -25.08
CA HIS A 86 5.89 6.45 -24.10
C HIS A 86 7.08 6.72 -23.16
N GLY A 87 8.28 6.29 -23.55
CA GLY A 87 9.53 6.58 -22.84
C GLY A 87 9.99 5.52 -21.84
N GLY A 88 9.22 4.44 -21.64
CA GLY A 88 9.65 3.28 -20.84
C GLY A 88 9.84 3.52 -19.36
N GLY A 89 9.42 4.66 -18.81
CA GLY A 89 9.50 4.97 -17.39
C GLY A 89 8.54 4.14 -16.53
N SER A 90 8.73 4.14 -15.22
CA SER A 90 7.85 3.45 -14.29
C SER A 90 7.54 4.25 -13.03
N LEU A 91 6.38 3.99 -12.43
CA LEU A 91 6.00 4.49 -11.11
C LEU A 91 5.50 3.31 -10.28
N THR A 92 6.21 3.01 -9.22
CA THR A 92 5.84 1.99 -8.24
C THR A 92 5.31 2.64 -6.98
N ALA A 93 4.10 2.29 -6.57
CA ALA A 93 3.47 2.81 -5.36
C ALA A 93 3.53 1.80 -4.21
N LEU A 94 3.97 2.26 -3.05
CA LEU A 94 3.90 1.54 -1.78
C LEU A 94 2.97 2.29 -0.81
N PRO A 95 1.66 2.01 -0.83
CA PRO A 95 0.74 2.58 0.13
C PRO A 95 0.88 1.90 1.49
N ILE A 96 0.97 2.71 2.55
CA ILE A 96 0.93 2.23 3.93
C ILE A 96 -0.51 2.37 4.42
N ILE A 97 -1.01 1.32 5.06
CA ILE A 97 -2.32 1.27 5.69
C ILE A 97 -2.15 0.88 7.16
N GLU A 98 -2.66 1.72 8.05
CA GLU A 98 -2.78 1.38 9.46
C GLU A 98 -3.97 0.44 9.69
N THR A 99 -3.74 -0.64 10.43
CA THR A 99 -4.80 -1.53 10.90
C THR A 99 -4.96 -1.38 12.42
N GLN A 100 -6.20 -1.45 12.90
CA GLN A 100 -6.47 -1.49 14.34
C GLN A 100 -6.45 -2.95 14.79
N ALA A 101 -5.61 -3.25 15.78
CA ALA A 101 -5.44 -4.61 16.32
C ALA A 101 -5.16 -5.70 15.26
N GLY A 102 -4.51 -5.34 14.15
CA GLY A 102 -4.24 -6.27 13.06
C GLY A 102 -5.45 -6.65 12.20
N ASP A 103 -6.58 -5.96 12.34
CA ASP A 103 -7.78 -6.24 11.56
C ASP A 103 -7.63 -5.78 10.11
N ILE A 104 -7.28 -6.72 9.26
CA ILE A 104 -7.17 -6.54 7.80
C ILE A 104 -8.52 -6.65 7.08
N SER A 105 -9.58 -7.08 7.77
CA SER A 105 -10.94 -7.20 7.22
C SER A 105 -11.73 -5.89 7.28
N ALA A 106 -11.18 -4.85 7.91
CA ALA A 106 -11.76 -3.53 7.96
C ALA A 106 -11.92 -2.92 6.55
N TYR A 107 -12.76 -1.88 6.44
CA TYR A 107 -13.20 -1.36 5.15
C TYR A 107 -12.06 -0.79 4.30
N ILE A 108 -11.19 0.05 4.87
CA ILE A 108 -10.10 0.66 4.10
C ILE A 108 -9.01 -0.37 3.73
N PRO A 109 -8.51 -1.23 4.64
CA PRO A 109 -7.56 -2.28 4.28
C PRO A 109 -8.05 -3.18 3.14
N THR A 110 -9.30 -3.67 3.20
CA THR A 110 -9.86 -4.53 2.15
C THR A 110 -9.96 -3.85 0.80
N ASN A 111 -10.33 -2.57 0.76
CA ASN A 111 -10.37 -1.78 -0.47
C ASN A 111 -8.96 -1.67 -1.09
N VAL A 112 -7.95 -1.32 -0.30
CA VAL A 112 -6.59 -1.14 -0.82
C VAL A 112 -5.97 -2.47 -1.25
N ILE A 113 -6.19 -3.57 -0.53
CA ILE A 113 -5.77 -4.91 -0.95
C ILE A 113 -6.37 -5.27 -2.31
N SER A 114 -7.63 -4.91 -2.56
CA SER A 114 -8.28 -5.21 -3.85
C SER A 114 -7.75 -4.37 -5.01
N ILE A 115 -7.28 -3.15 -4.75
CA ILE A 115 -6.72 -2.24 -5.77
C ILE A 115 -5.28 -2.63 -6.11
N THR A 116 -4.46 -2.97 -5.10
CA THR A 116 -3.03 -3.22 -5.25
C THR A 116 -2.72 -4.65 -5.73
N ASP A 117 -1.50 -4.89 -6.19
CA ASP A 117 -1.02 -6.21 -6.65
C ASP A 117 -0.64 -7.16 -5.53
N GLY A 118 -0.97 -6.85 -4.32
CA GLY A 118 -0.72 -7.67 -3.15
C GLY A 118 -0.47 -6.84 -1.90
N GLN A 119 -0.04 -7.49 -0.84
CA GLN A 119 0.21 -6.87 0.45
C GLN A 119 1.40 -7.47 1.17
N ILE A 120 2.07 -6.63 1.95
CA ILE A 120 3.11 -7.01 2.89
C ILE A 120 2.53 -6.83 4.29
N PHE A 121 2.43 -7.92 5.05
CA PHE A 121 1.91 -7.92 6.41
C PHE A 121 3.03 -7.68 7.43
N LEU A 122 2.84 -6.68 8.28
CA LEU A 122 3.64 -6.43 9.46
C LEU A 122 2.85 -6.86 10.70
N GLU A 123 3.42 -7.73 11.54
CA GLU A 123 2.78 -8.25 12.74
C GLU A 123 3.43 -7.70 14.01
N SER A 124 2.60 -7.22 14.95
CA SER A 124 3.06 -6.71 16.23
C SER A 124 3.76 -7.79 17.07
N GLU A 125 3.29 -9.04 17.01
CA GLU A 125 3.90 -10.17 17.72
C GLU A 125 5.33 -10.44 17.24
N LEU A 126 5.57 -10.39 15.92
CA LEU A 126 6.92 -10.53 15.37
C LEU A 126 7.81 -9.36 15.82
N PHE A 127 7.28 -8.15 15.83
CA PHE A 127 8.00 -6.97 16.31
C PHE A 127 8.41 -7.12 17.78
N HIS A 128 7.48 -7.51 18.64
CA HIS A 128 7.76 -7.69 20.07
C HIS A 128 8.71 -8.86 20.34
N SER A 129 8.75 -9.86 19.48
CA SER A 129 9.73 -10.97 19.56
C SER A 129 11.13 -10.60 19.00
N GLY A 130 11.32 -9.35 18.56
CA GLY A 130 12.62 -8.86 18.05
C GLY A 130 12.88 -9.17 16.59
N VAL A 131 11.88 -9.67 15.85
CA VAL A 131 12.00 -9.88 14.39
C VAL A 131 11.83 -8.56 13.66
N MET A 132 12.88 -8.06 13.03
CA MET A 132 12.88 -6.79 12.28
C MET A 132 13.49 -6.98 10.89
N PRO A 133 12.80 -6.57 9.82
CA PRO A 133 11.41 -6.07 9.80
C PRO A 133 10.41 -7.16 10.20
N ALA A 134 9.30 -6.75 10.86
CA ALA A 134 8.28 -7.65 11.39
C ALA A 134 7.34 -8.20 10.31
N VAL A 135 7.91 -8.60 9.17
CA VAL A 135 7.18 -9.10 8.00
C VAL A 135 6.79 -10.55 8.20
N ASN A 136 5.51 -10.85 8.00
CA ASN A 136 5.03 -12.22 7.91
C ASN A 136 4.96 -12.69 6.45
N PRO A 137 5.93 -13.46 5.94
CA PRO A 137 5.93 -13.93 4.57
C PRO A 137 4.87 -15.01 4.30
N GLY A 138 4.29 -15.61 5.33
CA GLY A 138 3.23 -16.61 5.23
C GLY A 138 1.93 -16.04 4.63
N ILE A 139 1.52 -14.89 5.13
CA ILE A 139 0.28 -14.20 4.74
C ILE A 139 0.50 -13.02 3.80
N SER A 140 1.74 -12.64 3.55
CA SER A 140 2.09 -11.66 2.52
C SER A 140 1.94 -12.28 1.13
N VAL A 141 1.31 -11.54 0.20
CA VAL A 141 0.96 -12.04 -1.13
C VAL A 141 1.38 -11.03 -2.18
N SER A 142 1.91 -11.52 -3.31
CA SER A 142 2.07 -10.75 -4.55
C SER A 142 1.31 -11.45 -5.68
N ARG A 143 0.38 -10.73 -6.34
CA ARG A 143 -0.37 -11.26 -7.50
C ARG A 143 0.52 -11.38 -8.74
N VAL A 144 1.49 -10.49 -8.89
CA VAL A 144 2.50 -10.55 -9.97
C VAL A 144 3.48 -11.69 -9.70
N GLY A 145 3.91 -11.82 -8.45
CA GLY A 145 4.73 -12.93 -7.97
C GLY A 145 5.98 -13.16 -8.79
N GLY A 146 6.20 -14.43 -9.14
CA GLY A 146 7.38 -14.86 -9.89
C GLY A 146 7.53 -14.26 -11.30
N ASN A 147 6.48 -13.65 -11.86
CA ASN A 147 6.56 -13.05 -13.20
C ASN A 147 7.45 -11.80 -13.23
N ALA A 148 7.55 -11.08 -12.10
CA ALA A 148 8.42 -9.92 -11.96
C ALA A 148 9.87 -10.29 -11.56
N GLN A 149 10.15 -11.55 -11.21
CA GLN A 149 11.44 -11.98 -10.70
C GLN A 149 12.40 -12.43 -11.82
N ILE A 150 13.66 -12.06 -11.67
CA ILE A 150 14.73 -12.64 -12.48
C ILE A 150 14.90 -14.14 -12.16
N LYS A 151 15.47 -14.92 -13.07
CA LYS A 151 15.62 -16.38 -12.94
C LYS A 151 16.30 -16.82 -11.64
N ALA A 152 17.34 -16.11 -11.20
CA ALA A 152 18.07 -16.40 -9.97
C ALA A 152 17.16 -16.22 -8.73
N MET A 153 16.43 -15.12 -8.66
CA MET A 153 15.49 -14.83 -7.56
C MET A 153 14.36 -15.88 -7.51
N LYS A 154 13.81 -16.23 -8.67
CA LYS A 154 12.75 -17.25 -8.78
C LYS A 154 13.17 -18.61 -8.22
N LYS A 155 14.44 -19.01 -8.47
CA LYS A 155 15.00 -20.27 -7.98
C LYS A 155 15.14 -20.29 -6.44
N VAL A 156 15.54 -19.16 -5.86
CA VAL A 156 15.76 -19.07 -4.40
C VAL A 156 14.44 -18.81 -3.65
N ALA A 157 13.60 -17.90 -4.11
CA ALA A 157 12.38 -17.50 -3.43
C ALA A 157 11.35 -18.64 -3.29
N GLY A 158 11.31 -19.58 -4.25
CA GLY A 158 10.38 -20.71 -4.22
C GLY A 158 10.57 -21.64 -3.01
N THR A 159 11.81 -21.87 -2.61
CA THR A 159 12.15 -22.72 -1.46
C THR A 159 12.15 -21.97 -0.14
N LEU A 160 12.45 -20.66 -0.15
CA LEU A 160 12.58 -19.84 1.05
C LEU A 160 11.29 -19.80 1.88
N LYS A 161 10.16 -19.61 1.22
CA LYS A 161 8.84 -19.57 1.89
C LYS A 161 8.53 -20.90 2.60
N LEU A 162 8.84 -22.03 1.97
CA LEU A 162 8.64 -23.36 2.55
C LEU A 162 9.52 -23.56 3.79
N ILE A 163 10.82 -23.26 3.67
CA ILE A 163 11.79 -23.38 4.76
C ILE A 163 11.38 -22.48 5.94
N TYR A 164 10.97 -21.27 5.65
CA TYR A 164 10.51 -20.33 6.70
C TYR A 164 9.25 -20.84 7.40
N SER A 165 8.30 -21.41 6.67
CA SER A 165 7.10 -22.01 7.25
C SER A 165 7.45 -23.18 8.19
N GLN A 166 8.36 -24.08 7.78
CA GLN A 166 8.86 -25.16 8.61
C GLN A 166 9.59 -24.66 9.86
N TYR A 167 10.42 -23.62 9.69
CA TYR A 167 11.10 -23.01 10.85
C TYR A 167 10.11 -22.45 11.88
N ARG A 168 9.06 -21.74 11.42
CA ARG A 168 8.03 -21.20 12.33
C ARG A 168 7.26 -22.30 13.05
N GLU A 169 6.94 -23.39 12.37
CA GLU A 169 6.29 -24.54 12.96
C GLU A 169 7.15 -25.13 14.08
N LEU A 170 8.43 -25.39 13.81
CA LEU A 170 9.36 -25.91 14.80
C LEU A 170 9.59 -24.94 15.97
N ALA A 171 9.72 -23.65 15.70
CA ALA A 171 9.90 -22.63 16.73
C ALA A 171 8.70 -22.53 17.70
N SER A 172 7.51 -22.95 17.29
CA SER A 172 6.32 -22.98 18.17
C SER A 172 6.37 -24.11 19.21
N PHE A 173 7.26 -25.09 19.02
CA PHE A 173 7.47 -26.21 19.95
C PHE A 173 8.70 -26.05 20.88
N ALA A 174 9.50 -24.99 20.66
CA ALA A 174 10.71 -24.70 21.42
C ALA A 174 10.42 -23.69 22.56
#